data_b590e0f5f6f7ce36e644b1f7cb838914
#
_entry.id   b590e0f5f6f7ce36e644b1f7cb838914
#
_cell.length_a   1.000
_cell.length_b   1.000
_cell.length_c   1.000
_cell.angle_alpha   90.00
_cell.angle_beta   90.00
_cell.angle_gamma   90.00
#
_symmetry.space_group_name_H-M   'P 1'
#
loop_
_entity.id
_entity.type
_entity.pdbx_description
1 polymer ?
#
loop_
_entity_poly.entity_id
_entity_poly.type
_entity_poly.pdbx_seq_one_letter_code
_entity_poly.pdbx_strand_id
1 'polypeptide(L)'
;VGGHATNETTIGHLVGPGDLILHDALSHNSIVQGALLSGAKRRPFPHNDYEALDKMLTALRGQYRRTLIIIEGVYSMDGDFADVPKFVEVKKRHRAMLMVDEAHSFGTMGETGHGIAEHFGFDARDVDIWMGTLSKSASSCGGYIAGSEALVELLRYTAPGFVFSVGMPPGQVAAAIASLDVLGREPERVQRLRHNSELFLSLCKDAGLDTGDSCGTPVVPVITGNSLLALRLSNRLKKDGINVQPILYPAVDESAARLRFFITSEHSEDQIRFTVERTAHHHNDLCDSPAKLRGTA
;
A
#
# COMPACT_ATOMS: atom_id res chain seq x y z
N VAL A 1 15.17 8.42 -7.49
CA VAL A 1 14.46 8.85 -6.27
C VAL A 1 13.64 7.69 -5.74
N GLY A 2 13.34 7.66 -4.43
CA GLY A 2 12.52 6.61 -3.81
C GLY A 2 11.03 6.72 -4.17
N GLY A 3 10.23 5.69 -3.82
CA GLY A 3 8.81 5.62 -4.16
C GLY A 3 7.99 6.85 -3.75
N HIS A 4 8.22 7.38 -2.55
CA HIS A 4 7.55 8.61 -2.08
C HIS A 4 7.76 9.77 -3.07
N ALA A 5 9.02 10.10 -3.39
CA ALA A 5 9.34 11.17 -4.32
C ALA A 5 8.94 10.85 -5.78
N THR A 6 8.79 9.58 -6.14
CA THR A 6 8.26 9.15 -7.44
C THR A 6 6.79 9.54 -7.57
N ASN A 7 5.96 9.30 -6.54
CA ASN A 7 4.58 9.78 -6.50
C ASN A 7 4.50 11.31 -6.56
N GLU A 8 5.23 12.00 -5.68
CA GLU A 8 5.22 13.46 -5.64
C GLU A 8 5.58 14.09 -6.97
N THR A 9 6.67 13.63 -7.59
CA THR A 9 7.14 14.20 -8.85
C THR A 9 6.21 13.87 -10.01
N THR A 10 5.68 12.65 -10.08
CA THR A 10 4.81 12.22 -11.18
C THR A 10 3.47 12.94 -11.12
N ILE A 11 2.79 12.87 -9.99
CA ILE A 11 1.47 13.50 -9.79
C ILE A 11 1.58 15.01 -9.90
N GLY A 12 2.60 15.59 -9.21
CA GLY A 12 2.84 17.03 -9.19
C GLY A 12 3.17 17.62 -10.57
N HIS A 13 3.62 16.80 -11.52
CA HIS A 13 4.02 17.24 -12.85
C HIS A 13 2.99 16.94 -13.96
N LEU A 14 2.26 15.82 -13.87
CA LEU A 14 1.34 15.40 -14.94
C LEU A 14 0.05 16.19 -14.99
N VAL A 15 -0.42 16.71 -13.89
CA VAL A 15 -1.66 17.46 -13.77
C VAL A 15 -1.41 18.81 -13.08
N GLY A 16 -2.30 19.77 -13.31
CA GLY A 16 -2.11 21.13 -12.80
C GLY A 16 -3.41 21.91 -12.66
N PRO A 17 -3.34 23.25 -12.50
CA PRO A 17 -4.53 24.10 -12.45
C PRO A 17 -5.47 23.83 -13.64
N GLY A 18 -6.77 23.67 -13.35
CA GLY A 18 -7.80 23.31 -14.31
C GLY A 18 -7.98 21.79 -14.52
N ASP A 19 -7.17 20.96 -13.86
CA ASP A 19 -7.34 19.51 -13.80
C ASP A 19 -7.96 19.07 -12.47
N LEU A 20 -8.47 17.83 -12.40
CA LEU A 20 -9.04 17.20 -11.22
C LEU A 20 -8.23 15.96 -10.85
N ILE A 21 -7.93 15.81 -9.56
CA ILE A 21 -7.42 14.58 -8.98
C ILE A 21 -8.49 14.00 -8.05
N LEU A 22 -8.89 12.77 -8.31
CA LEU A 22 -9.70 11.96 -7.43
C LEU A 22 -8.85 10.81 -6.89
N HIS A 23 -8.63 10.78 -5.58
CA HIS A 23 -7.83 9.73 -4.95
C HIS A 23 -8.63 9.04 -3.85
N ASP A 24 -8.29 7.81 -3.57
CA ASP A 24 -8.87 7.08 -2.44
C ASP A 24 -8.64 7.83 -1.11
N ALA A 25 -9.61 7.76 -0.20
CA ALA A 25 -9.52 8.46 1.10
C ALA A 25 -8.34 7.95 1.96
N LEU A 26 -7.94 6.68 1.79
CA LEU A 26 -6.82 6.07 2.50
C LEU A 26 -5.51 6.05 1.70
N SER A 27 -5.43 6.83 0.62
CA SER A 27 -4.21 6.93 -0.19
C SER A 27 -2.99 7.33 0.64
N HIS A 28 -1.86 6.73 0.29
CA HIS A 28 -0.56 7.03 0.90
C HIS A 28 -0.23 8.53 0.85
N ASN A 29 0.43 9.03 1.89
CA ASN A 29 0.78 10.44 2.02
C ASN A 29 1.48 11.04 0.79
N SER A 30 2.34 10.28 0.10
CA SER A 30 3.02 10.74 -1.12
C SER A 30 2.07 11.09 -2.26
N ILE A 31 0.94 10.39 -2.38
CA ILE A 31 -0.11 10.70 -3.36
C ILE A 31 -0.76 12.03 -3.00
N VAL A 32 -1.08 12.22 -1.72
CA VAL A 32 -1.66 13.47 -1.22
C VAL A 32 -0.69 14.66 -1.42
N GLN A 33 0.59 14.48 -1.13
CA GLN A 33 1.61 15.51 -1.32
C GLN A 33 1.81 15.84 -2.81
N GLY A 34 1.89 14.83 -3.67
CA GLY A 34 1.95 15.04 -5.12
C GLY A 34 0.73 15.80 -5.66
N ALA A 35 -0.46 15.46 -5.15
CA ALA A 35 -1.69 16.16 -5.53
C ALA A 35 -1.70 17.63 -5.05
N LEU A 36 -1.15 17.92 -3.89
CA LEU A 36 -0.99 19.30 -3.40
C LEU A 36 0.02 20.09 -4.26
N LEU A 37 1.16 19.48 -4.58
CA LEU A 37 2.20 20.10 -5.41
C LEU A 37 1.71 20.43 -6.82
N SER A 38 0.78 19.66 -7.38
CA SER A 38 0.26 19.86 -8.73
C SER A 38 -0.54 21.16 -8.92
N GLY A 39 -1.15 21.68 -7.85
CA GLY A 39 -2.11 22.78 -7.92
C GLY A 39 -3.45 22.42 -8.57
N ALA A 40 -3.66 21.16 -8.95
CA ALA A 40 -4.95 20.67 -9.44
C ALA A 40 -6.01 20.64 -8.33
N LYS A 41 -7.29 20.62 -8.71
CA LYS A 41 -8.36 20.41 -7.72
C LYS A 41 -8.30 18.98 -7.22
N ARG A 42 -8.06 18.79 -5.93
CA ARG A 42 -8.00 17.49 -5.27
C ARG A 42 -9.30 17.19 -4.50
N ARG A 43 -9.83 15.97 -4.63
CA ARG A 43 -10.92 15.44 -3.80
C ARG A 43 -10.70 13.96 -3.50
N PRO A 44 -10.79 13.53 -2.23
CA PRO A 44 -10.84 12.12 -1.90
C PRO A 44 -12.23 11.57 -2.24
N PHE A 45 -12.30 10.29 -2.60
CA PHE A 45 -13.52 9.48 -2.63
C PHE A 45 -13.47 8.44 -1.50
N PRO A 46 -14.61 7.92 -1.04
CA PRO A 46 -14.64 6.90 0.02
C PRO A 46 -13.81 5.68 -0.36
N HIS A 47 -13.13 5.11 0.63
CA HIS A 47 -12.18 4.02 0.45
C HIS A 47 -12.79 2.84 -0.32
N ASN A 48 -12.09 2.41 -1.38
CA ASN A 48 -12.45 1.32 -2.28
C ASN A 48 -13.86 1.43 -2.93
N ASP A 49 -14.50 2.60 -2.87
CA ASP A 49 -15.86 2.83 -3.37
C ASP A 49 -15.84 3.38 -4.81
N TYR A 50 -15.78 2.47 -5.79
CA TYR A 50 -15.83 2.81 -7.21
C TYR A 50 -17.20 3.38 -7.63
N GLU A 51 -18.30 3.08 -6.91
CA GLU A 51 -19.63 3.64 -7.19
C GLU A 51 -19.73 5.10 -6.77
N ALA A 52 -19.18 5.45 -5.59
CA ALA A 52 -19.06 6.84 -5.17
C ALA A 52 -18.16 7.63 -6.14
N LEU A 53 -17.03 7.03 -6.57
CA LEU A 53 -16.17 7.62 -7.60
C LEU A 53 -16.94 7.90 -8.90
N ASP A 54 -17.74 6.94 -9.39
CA ASP A 54 -18.54 7.09 -10.60
C ASP A 54 -19.54 8.24 -10.51
N LYS A 55 -20.23 8.35 -9.36
CA LYS A 55 -21.15 9.48 -9.06
C LYS A 55 -20.41 10.82 -9.04
N MET A 56 -19.21 10.87 -8.40
CA MET A 56 -18.39 12.08 -8.37
C MET A 56 -17.95 12.49 -9.77
N LEU A 57 -17.52 11.54 -10.60
CA LEU A 57 -17.12 11.81 -11.99
C LEU A 57 -18.27 12.27 -12.84
N THR A 58 -19.47 11.68 -12.68
CA THR A 58 -20.70 12.12 -13.37
C THR A 58 -20.97 13.60 -13.09
N ALA A 59 -20.79 14.05 -11.87
CA ALA A 59 -21.03 15.43 -11.48
C ALA A 59 -19.91 16.41 -11.87
N LEU A 60 -18.65 15.95 -11.90
CA LEU A 60 -17.49 16.83 -11.91
C LEU A 60 -16.72 16.80 -13.25
N ARG A 61 -16.69 15.65 -13.97
CA ARG A 61 -15.78 15.42 -15.08
C ARG A 61 -15.83 16.52 -16.15
N GLY A 62 -17.02 17.00 -16.48
CA GLY A 62 -17.24 18.04 -17.49
C GLY A 62 -16.70 19.44 -17.11
N GLN A 63 -16.35 19.65 -15.86
CA GLN A 63 -15.87 20.95 -15.33
C GLN A 63 -14.33 21.07 -15.42
N TYR A 64 -13.62 19.99 -15.76
CA TYR A 64 -12.16 19.94 -15.74
C TYR A 64 -11.60 19.44 -17.09
N ARG A 65 -10.44 19.98 -17.46
CA ARG A 65 -9.72 19.62 -18.68
C ARG A 65 -9.33 18.15 -18.67
N ARG A 66 -8.65 17.71 -17.62
CA ARG A 66 -8.22 16.32 -17.40
C ARG A 66 -8.64 15.86 -16.01
N THR A 67 -8.77 14.56 -15.84
CA THR A 67 -9.00 13.96 -14.52
C THR A 67 -8.07 12.78 -14.34
N LEU A 68 -7.39 12.74 -13.19
CA LEU A 68 -6.54 11.65 -12.75
C LEU A 68 -7.20 10.97 -11.54
N ILE A 69 -7.48 9.68 -11.67
CA ILE A 69 -7.91 8.81 -10.58
C ILE A 69 -6.67 8.12 -10.04
N ILE A 70 -6.53 8.03 -8.70
CA ILE A 70 -5.39 7.37 -8.06
C ILE A 70 -5.89 6.42 -6.99
N ILE A 71 -5.46 5.15 -7.10
CA ILE A 71 -5.72 4.08 -6.14
C ILE A 71 -4.43 3.33 -5.84
N GLU A 72 -4.44 2.48 -4.79
CA GLU A 72 -3.34 1.58 -4.48
C GLU A 72 -3.72 0.14 -4.82
N GLY A 73 -2.76 -0.64 -5.29
CA GLY A 73 -2.94 -2.07 -5.54
C GLY A 73 -3.16 -2.84 -4.24
N VAL A 74 -2.40 -2.50 -3.19
CA VAL A 74 -2.61 -2.95 -1.80
C VAL A 74 -2.38 -1.77 -0.88
N TYR A 75 -3.34 -1.50 0.02
CA TYR A 75 -3.26 -0.42 0.99
C TYR A 75 -2.39 -0.80 2.17
N SER A 76 -1.40 0.03 2.43
CA SER A 76 -0.30 -0.28 3.34
C SER A 76 -0.68 -0.36 4.83
N MET A 77 -1.82 0.22 5.21
CA MET A 77 -2.26 0.27 6.62
C MET A 77 -3.28 -0.83 6.94
N ASP A 78 -4.09 -1.22 5.96
CA ASP A 78 -5.23 -2.11 6.16
C ASP A 78 -5.01 -3.50 5.56
N GLY A 79 -4.12 -3.62 4.56
CA GLY A 79 -3.81 -4.90 3.93
C GLY A 79 -4.95 -5.41 3.06
N ASP A 80 -5.83 -4.51 2.63
CA ASP A 80 -6.84 -4.74 1.62
C ASP A 80 -6.37 -4.21 0.26
N PHE A 81 -7.17 -4.39 -0.78
CA PHE A 81 -6.85 -3.94 -2.13
C PHE A 81 -8.09 -3.51 -2.90
N ALA A 82 -7.88 -2.65 -3.89
CA ALA A 82 -8.93 -2.15 -4.76
C ALA A 82 -9.38 -3.22 -5.77
N ASP A 83 -10.68 -3.25 -6.09
CA ASP A 83 -11.21 -3.96 -7.27
C ASP A 83 -10.82 -3.17 -8.54
N VAL A 84 -9.55 -3.26 -8.94
CA VAL A 84 -8.99 -2.47 -10.05
C VAL A 84 -9.80 -2.59 -11.35
N PRO A 85 -10.32 -3.78 -11.76
CA PRO A 85 -11.21 -3.89 -12.92
C PRO A 85 -12.39 -2.93 -12.88
N LYS A 86 -13.04 -2.74 -11.73
CA LYS A 86 -14.15 -1.79 -11.59
C LYS A 86 -13.72 -0.34 -11.76
N PHE A 87 -12.56 0.02 -11.22
CA PHE A 87 -11.99 1.36 -11.44
C PHE A 87 -11.60 1.59 -12.91
N VAL A 88 -11.14 0.56 -13.62
CA VAL A 88 -10.89 0.60 -15.07
C VAL A 88 -12.20 0.83 -15.85
N GLU A 89 -13.30 0.15 -15.50
CA GLU A 89 -14.63 0.41 -16.11
C GLU A 89 -15.05 1.88 -15.94
N VAL A 90 -14.92 2.40 -14.72
CA VAL A 90 -15.28 3.79 -14.37
C VAL A 90 -14.40 4.78 -15.14
N LYS A 91 -13.06 4.60 -15.15
CA LYS A 91 -12.18 5.51 -15.87
C LYS A 91 -12.49 5.57 -17.37
N LYS A 92 -12.77 4.40 -17.99
CA LYS A 92 -13.13 4.31 -19.41
C LYS A 92 -14.43 5.07 -19.72
N ARG A 93 -15.46 4.90 -18.88
CA ARG A 93 -16.76 5.59 -19.01
C ARG A 93 -16.61 7.11 -18.99
N HIS A 94 -15.77 7.63 -18.10
CA HIS A 94 -15.58 9.07 -17.91
C HIS A 94 -14.40 9.67 -18.68
N ARG A 95 -13.66 8.89 -19.46
CA ARG A 95 -12.45 9.34 -20.16
C ARG A 95 -11.47 10.01 -19.18
N ALA A 96 -11.25 9.39 -18.05
CA ALA A 96 -10.28 9.78 -17.05
C ALA A 96 -9.01 8.92 -17.17
N MET A 97 -7.90 9.39 -16.62
CA MET A 97 -6.68 8.60 -16.44
C MET A 97 -6.75 7.85 -15.11
N LEU A 98 -6.20 6.65 -15.06
CA LEU A 98 -6.06 5.85 -13.84
C LEU A 98 -4.57 5.62 -13.54
N MET A 99 -4.17 5.93 -12.32
CA MET A 99 -2.87 5.59 -11.75
C MET A 99 -3.09 4.56 -10.63
N VAL A 100 -2.29 3.50 -10.65
CA VAL A 100 -2.26 2.48 -9.61
C VAL A 100 -0.87 2.46 -8.97
N ASP A 101 -0.81 2.67 -7.65
CA ASP A 101 0.40 2.52 -6.87
C ASP A 101 0.54 1.05 -6.42
N GLU A 102 1.53 0.37 -6.97
CA GLU A 102 1.84 -1.03 -6.68
C GLU A 102 2.94 -1.22 -5.62
N ALA A 103 3.21 -0.22 -4.82
CA ALA A 103 4.28 -0.29 -3.83
C ALA A 103 4.16 -1.48 -2.87
N HIS A 104 2.96 -1.98 -2.61
CA HIS A 104 2.69 -3.14 -1.76
C HIS A 104 2.13 -4.37 -2.50
N SER A 105 1.71 -4.22 -3.76
CA SER A 105 1.18 -5.33 -4.56
C SER A 105 2.24 -6.00 -5.44
N PHE A 106 3.21 -5.24 -5.97
CA PHE A 106 4.31 -5.80 -6.74
C PHE A 106 5.21 -6.71 -5.89
N GLY A 107 5.46 -7.93 -6.36
CA GLY A 107 6.21 -8.95 -5.65
C GLY A 107 5.41 -9.71 -4.59
N THR A 108 4.10 -9.41 -4.42
CA THR A 108 3.25 -10.03 -3.40
C THR A 108 1.91 -10.52 -3.93
N MET A 109 1.33 -9.83 -4.89
CA MET A 109 0.03 -10.17 -5.50
C MET A 109 0.22 -10.86 -6.85
N GLY A 110 -0.79 -11.63 -7.24
CA GLY A 110 -0.71 -12.49 -8.42
C GLY A 110 -0.10 -13.87 -8.11
N GLU A 111 -0.10 -14.76 -9.06
CA GLU A 111 0.43 -16.13 -8.89
C GLU A 111 1.96 -16.13 -8.82
N THR A 112 2.58 -15.26 -9.60
CA THR A 112 4.04 -15.14 -9.73
C THR A 112 4.59 -13.82 -9.17
N GLY A 113 3.73 -12.97 -8.55
CA GLY A 113 4.13 -11.72 -7.93
C GLY A 113 4.21 -10.52 -8.89
N HIS A 114 3.59 -10.61 -10.05
CA HIS A 114 3.55 -9.50 -11.02
C HIS A 114 2.51 -8.43 -10.68
N GLY A 115 1.96 -8.46 -9.47
CA GLY A 115 1.12 -7.40 -8.94
C GLY A 115 -0.37 -7.59 -9.17
N ILE A 116 -1.10 -6.48 -9.03
CA ILE A 116 -2.56 -6.52 -8.97
C ILE A 116 -3.19 -6.83 -10.35
N ALA A 117 -2.54 -6.50 -11.45
CA ALA A 117 -3.02 -6.84 -12.78
C ALA A 117 -3.03 -8.36 -13.01
N GLU A 118 -1.97 -9.06 -12.58
CA GLU A 118 -1.92 -10.52 -12.61
C GLU A 118 -2.96 -11.14 -11.69
N HIS A 119 -3.14 -10.59 -10.49
CA HIS A 119 -4.12 -11.08 -9.52
C HIS A 119 -5.54 -11.15 -10.09
N PHE A 120 -5.95 -10.10 -10.81
CA PHE A 120 -7.29 -10.04 -11.43
C PHE A 120 -7.34 -10.57 -12.86
N GLY A 121 -6.21 -10.82 -13.51
CA GLY A 121 -6.14 -11.33 -14.88
C GLY A 121 -6.61 -10.35 -15.95
N PHE A 122 -6.45 -9.03 -15.74
CA PHE A 122 -6.82 -8.00 -16.73
C PHE A 122 -5.59 -7.48 -17.48
N ASP A 123 -5.82 -6.83 -18.62
CA ASP A 123 -4.74 -6.24 -19.41
C ASP A 123 -4.13 -5.03 -18.69
N ALA A 124 -2.87 -5.12 -18.31
CA ALA A 124 -2.16 -4.05 -17.61
C ALA A 124 -2.16 -2.71 -18.39
N ARG A 125 -2.37 -2.73 -19.71
CA ARG A 125 -2.51 -1.52 -20.56
C ARG A 125 -3.80 -0.75 -20.31
N ASP A 126 -4.77 -1.34 -19.62
CA ASP A 126 -6.00 -0.67 -19.20
C ASP A 126 -5.79 0.35 -18.08
N VAL A 127 -4.67 0.29 -17.38
CA VAL A 127 -4.21 1.33 -16.45
C VAL A 127 -3.23 2.24 -17.18
N ASP A 128 -3.37 3.57 -17.02
CA ASP A 128 -2.56 4.53 -17.74
C ASP A 128 -1.18 4.72 -17.11
N ILE A 129 -1.11 4.63 -15.78
CA ILE A 129 0.09 4.93 -15.00
C ILE A 129 0.24 3.86 -13.91
N TRP A 130 1.29 3.08 -14.00
CA TRP A 130 1.73 2.20 -12.94
C TRP A 130 2.87 2.87 -12.17
N MET A 131 2.76 2.92 -10.87
CA MET A 131 3.82 3.37 -9.98
C MET A 131 4.27 2.21 -9.11
N GLY A 132 5.56 2.08 -8.88
CA GLY A 132 6.10 1.13 -7.93
C GLY A 132 7.35 1.62 -7.22
N THR A 133 7.71 0.90 -6.17
CA THR A 133 8.93 1.16 -5.41
C THR A 133 9.88 -0.03 -5.46
N LEU A 134 11.16 0.26 -5.50
CA LEU A 134 12.22 -0.76 -5.43
C LEU A 134 12.68 -1.04 -3.99
N SER A 135 12.12 -0.32 -2.99
CA SER A 135 12.57 -0.41 -1.61
C SER A 135 11.86 -1.48 -0.76
N LYS A 136 11.02 -2.29 -1.39
CA LYS A 136 10.29 -3.39 -0.76
C LYS A 136 10.69 -4.72 -1.41
N SER A 137 9.85 -5.32 -2.23
CA SER A 137 10.10 -6.63 -2.86
C SER A 137 11.38 -6.67 -3.72
N ALA A 138 11.77 -5.55 -4.33
CA ALA A 138 13.01 -5.46 -5.11
C ALA A 138 14.27 -5.23 -4.27
N SER A 139 14.19 -5.18 -2.93
CA SER A 139 15.34 -5.11 -1.98
C SER A 139 16.39 -4.04 -2.31
N SER A 140 15.96 -2.90 -2.87
CA SER A 140 16.85 -1.85 -3.38
C SER A 140 16.38 -0.46 -2.92
N CYS A 141 16.80 0.58 -3.59
CA CYS A 141 16.37 1.96 -3.36
C CYS A 141 15.99 2.59 -4.69
N GLY A 142 14.76 3.07 -4.79
CA GLY A 142 14.26 3.71 -6.00
C GLY A 142 12.76 3.62 -6.14
N GLY A 143 12.26 4.19 -7.22
CA GLY A 143 10.88 4.03 -7.66
C GLY A 143 10.84 4.10 -9.18
N TYR A 144 9.75 3.64 -9.75
CA TYR A 144 9.55 3.63 -11.19
C TYR A 144 8.12 4.02 -11.56
N ILE A 145 7.99 4.50 -12.79
CA ILE A 145 6.72 4.67 -13.47
C ILE A 145 6.75 3.82 -14.74
N ALA A 146 5.65 3.09 -14.96
CA ALA A 146 5.41 2.38 -16.20
C ALA A 146 4.07 2.84 -16.81
N GLY A 147 4.00 2.82 -18.15
CA GLY A 147 2.83 3.26 -18.91
C GLY A 147 3.17 3.35 -20.39
N SER A 148 2.42 4.16 -21.13
CA SER A 148 2.70 4.36 -22.55
C SER A 148 4.08 4.99 -22.78
N GLU A 149 4.69 4.72 -23.93
CA GLU A 149 5.98 5.30 -24.34
C GLU A 149 5.97 6.83 -24.22
N ALA A 150 4.90 7.47 -24.71
CA ALA A 150 4.75 8.92 -24.65
C ALA A 150 4.73 9.46 -23.22
N LEU A 151 4.08 8.75 -22.27
CA LEU A 151 4.09 9.11 -20.85
C LEU A 151 5.50 9.01 -20.27
N VAL A 152 6.17 7.89 -20.51
CA VAL A 152 7.51 7.64 -19.96
C VAL A 152 8.52 8.65 -20.55
N GLU A 153 8.44 8.92 -21.84
CA GLU A 153 9.27 9.91 -22.50
C GLU A 153 9.04 11.33 -21.95
N LEU A 154 7.78 11.74 -21.81
CA LEU A 154 7.42 13.02 -21.18
C LEU A 154 8.06 13.15 -19.80
N LEU A 155 7.85 12.17 -18.92
CA LEU A 155 8.40 12.21 -17.55
C LEU A 155 9.92 12.22 -17.54
N ARG A 156 10.56 11.45 -18.41
CA ARG A 156 12.03 11.39 -18.51
C ARG A 156 12.66 12.75 -18.81
N TYR A 157 12.02 13.55 -19.66
CA TYR A 157 12.58 14.84 -20.09
C TYR A 157 12.07 16.03 -19.29
N THR A 158 10.96 15.92 -18.59
CA THR A 158 10.31 17.09 -17.98
C THR A 158 10.02 16.96 -16.49
N ALA A 159 9.97 15.75 -15.91
CA ALA A 159 9.66 15.58 -14.50
C ALA A 159 10.82 16.07 -13.60
N PRO A 160 10.64 17.12 -12.77
CA PRO A 160 11.73 17.75 -12.03
C PRO A 160 12.47 16.79 -11.11
N GLY A 161 11.76 15.92 -10.43
CA GLY A 161 12.35 14.94 -9.51
C GLY A 161 13.14 13.82 -10.20
N PHE A 162 13.04 13.72 -11.54
CA PHE A 162 13.90 12.85 -12.34
C PHE A 162 15.05 13.64 -12.97
N VAL A 163 14.74 14.74 -13.64
CA VAL A 163 15.72 15.53 -14.43
C VAL A 163 16.79 16.17 -13.54
N PHE A 164 16.40 16.65 -12.35
CA PHE A 164 17.28 17.38 -11.44
C PHE A 164 17.73 16.53 -10.22
N SER A 165 17.51 15.22 -10.28
CA SER A 165 17.93 14.27 -9.23
C SER A 165 19.08 13.42 -9.72
N VAL A 166 19.80 12.80 -8.76
CA VAL A 166 20.85 11.83 -9.09
C VAL A 166 20.24 10.48 -9.46
N GLY A 167 20.93 9.75 -10.33
CA GLY A 167 20.58 8.37 -10.68
C GLY A 167 20.78 7.40 -9.51
N MET A 168 20.27 6.17 -9.67
CA MET A 168 20.50 5.10 -8.71
C MET A 168 21.98 4.69 -8.70
N PRO A 169 22.59 4.49 -7.52
CA PRO A 169 23.94 3.93 -7.44
C PRO A 169 24.01 2.53 -8.08
N PRO A 170 25.12 2.15 -8.73
CA PRO A 170 25.25 0.86 -9.43
C PRO A 170 24.92 -0.37 -8.55
N GLY A 171 25.31 -0.36 -7.26
CA GLY A 171 24.99 -1.44 -6.33
C GLY A 171 23.48 -1.61 -6.12
N GLN A 172 22.71 -0.52 -6.09
CA GLN A 172 21.26 -0.55 -5.96
C GLN A 172 20.59 -1.06 -7.25
N VAL A 173 21.14 -0.70 -8.42
CA VAL A 173 20.67 -1.24 -9.71
C VAL A 173 20.89 -2.75 -9.76
N ALA A 174 22.08 -3.21 -9.38
CA ALA A 174 22.41 -4.65 -9.36
C ALA A 174 21.49 -5.42 -8.39
N ALA A 175 21.23 -4.88 -7.19
CA ALA A 175 20.32 -5.49 -6.23
C ALA A 175 18.89 -5.60 -6.78
N ALA A 176 18.38 -4.55 -7.43
CA ALA A 176 17.04 -4.59 -8.04
C ALA A 176 16.97 -5.64 -9.15
N ILE A 177 17.96 -5.70 -10.05
CA ILE A 177 18.01 -6.70 -11.13
C ILE A 177 18.02 -8.11 -10.54
N ALA A 178 18.91 -8.38 -9.56
CA ALA A 178 18.98 -9.69 -8.92
C ALA A 178 17.68 -10.09 -8.23
N SER A 179 16.99 -9.14 -7.57
CA SER A 179 15.70 -9.41 -6.93
C SER A 179 14.62 -9.75 -7.95
N LEU A 180 14.59 -9.04 -9.09
CA LEU A 180 13.63 -9.35 -10.18
C LEU A 180 13.93 -10.71 -10.81
N ASP A 181 15.21 -11.06 -10.98
CA ASP A 181 15.62 -12.38 -11.47
C ASP A 181 15.19 -13.51 -10.51
N VAL A 182 15.33 -13.28 -9.20
CA VAL A 182 14.86 -14.23 -8.17
C VAL A 182 13.35 -14.37 -8.22
N LEU A 183 12.61 -13.27 -8.29
CA LEU A 183 11.15 -13.28 -8.38
C LEU A 183 10.69 -14.12 -9.59
N GLY A 184 11.34 -13.93 -10.75
CA GLY A 184 11.00 -14.69 -11.96
C GLY A 184 11.38 -16.17 -11.92
N ARG A 185 12.42 -16.56 -11.16
CA ARG A 185 12.91 -17.94 -11.08
C ARG A 185 12.32 -18.74 -9.92
N GLU A 186 11.85 -18.09 -8.86
CA GLU A 186 11.43 -18.71 -7.61
C GLU A 186 9.99 -18.29 -7.24
N PRO A 187 8.97 -18.54 -8.10
CA PRO A 187 7.59 -18.14 -7.85
C PRO A 187 7.01 -18.78 -6.58
N GLU A 188 7.57 -19.91 -6.12
CA GLU A 188 7.19 -20.56 -4.88
C GLU A 188 7.40 -19.67 -3.64
N ARG A 189 8.24 -18.63 -3.72
CA ARG A 189 8.36 -17.64 -2.64
C ARG A 189 7.07 -16.82 -2.49
N VAL A 190 6.45 -16.46 -3.61
CA VAL A 190 5.18 -15.72 -3.60
C VAL A 190 4.04 -16.60 -3.07
N GLN A 191 4.02 -17.89 -3.47
CA GLN A 191 3.05 -18.86 -2.97
C GLN A 191 3.19 -19.08 -1.46
N ARG A 192 4.42 -19.23 -0.96
CA ARG A 192 4.74 -19.34 0.46
C ARG A 192 4.34 -18.09 1.24
N LEU A 193 4.62 -16.89 0.68
CA LEU A 193 4.21 -15.62 1.26
C LEU A 193 2.69 -15.54 1.42
N ARG A 194 1.95 -15.92 0.39
CA ARG A 194 0.49 -15.95 0.41
C ARG A 194 -0.04 -16.92 1.48
N HIS A 195 0.46 -18.16 1.47
CA HIS A 195 0.09 -19.16 2.47
C HIS A 195 0.33 -18.63 3.90
N ASN A 196 1.50 -18.09 4.16
CA ASN A 196 1.86 -17.53 5.45
C ASN A 196 0.95 -16.35 5.86
N SER A 197 0.58 -15.50 4.92
CA SER A 197 -0.30 -14.34 5.16
C SER A 197 -1.73 -14.78 5.47
N GLU A 198 -2.26 -15.71 4.72
CA GLU A 198 -3.58 -16.31 4.94
C GLU A 198 -3.64 -17.05 6.29
N LEU A 199 -2.59 -17.83 6.63
CA LEU A 199 -2.47 -18.51 7.91
C LEU A 199 -2.45 -17.51 9.07
N PHE A 200 -1.63 -16.46 8.98
CA PHE A 200 -1.56 -15.43 10.01
C PHE A 200 -2.92 -14.75 10.22
N LEU A 201 -3.57 -14.34 9.13
CA LEU A 201 -4.89 -13.68 9.17
C LEU A 201 -5.96 -14.60 9.78
N SER A 202 -6.02 -15.88 9.35
CA SER A 202 -6.96 -16.86 9.90
C SER A 202 -6.77 -17.03 11.40
N LEU A 203 -5.54 -17.25 11.84
CA LEU A 203 -5.23 -17.42 13.26
C LEU A 203 -5.56 -16.17 14.09
N CYS A 204 -5.33 -14.96 13.56
CA CYS A 204 -5.74 -13.73 14.24
C CYS A 204 -7.26 -13.65 14.41
N LYS A 205 -8.02 -13.98 13.36
CA LYS A 205 -9.49 -14.00 13.43
C LYS A 205 -10.00 -15.05 14.44
N ASP A 206 -9.43 -16.25 14.40
CA ASP A 206 -9.76 -17.33 15.35
C ASP A 206 -9.44 -16.96 16.80
N ALA A 207 -8.40 -16.16 17.02
CA ALA A 207 -8.03 -15.62 18.32
C ALA A 207 -8.86 -14.39 18.76
N GLY A 208 -9.82 -13.95 17.96
CA GLY A 208 -10.68 -12.80 18.25
C GLY A 208 -9.98 -11.45 18.14
N LEU A 209 -8.85 -11.36 17.44
CA LEU A 209 -8.15 -10.11 17.15
C LEU A 209 -8.84 -9.37 16.00
N ASP A 210 -9.03 -8.06 16.17
CA ASP A 210 -9.58 -7.20 15.10
C ASP A 210 -8.52 -6.94 14.02
N THR A 211 -8.74 -7.47 12.83
CA THR A 211 -7.85 -7.32 11.67
C THR A 211 -8.40 -6.36 10.62
N GLY A 212 -9.45 -5.61 10.94
CA GLY A 212 -10.11 -4.70 10.00
C GLY A 212 -10.49 -5.39 8.69
N ASP A 213 -10.28 -4.71 7.59
CA ASP A 213 -10.62 -5.17 6.24
C ASP A 213 -9.53 -6.01 5.57
N SER A 214 -8.50 -6.44 6.33
CA SER A 214 -7.40 -7.26 5.79
C SER A 214 -7.91 -8.55 5.13
N CYS A 215 -7.43 -8.83 3.93
CA CYS A 215 -7.92 -9.89 3.06
C CYS A 215 -6.86 -10.94 2.65
N GLY A 216 -5.82 -11.12 3.47
CA GLY A 216 -4.79 -12.15 3.24
C GLY A 216 -3.59 -11.65 2.45
N THR A 217 -3.42 -10.35 2.29
CA THR A 217 -2.17 -9.77 1.81
C THR A 217 -1.08 -9.87 2.89
N PRO A 218 0.21 -9.67 2.56
CA PRO A 218 1.29 -9.70 3.55
C PRO A 218 1.23 -8.61 4.62
N VAL A 219 0.33 -7.67 4.50
CA VAL A 219 0.08 -6.62 5.50
C VAL A 219 -1.14 -7.01 6.31
N VAL A 220 -0.96 -7.33 7.60
CA VAL A 220 -2.07 -7.68 8.48
C VAL A 220 -2.04 -6.76 9.70
N PRO A 221 -3.03 -5.83 9.82
CA PRO A 221 -3.18 -5.03 11.03
C PRO A 221 -3.80 -5.86 12.16
N VAL A 222 -3.47 -5.49 13.40
CA VAL A 222 -4.23 -5.84 14.60
C VAL A 222 -4.65 -4.52 15.24
N ILE A 223 -5.93 -4.17 15.05
CA ILE A 223 -6.48 -2.90 15.50
C ILE A 223 -6.69 -2.95 17.01
N THR A 224 -6.13 -2.00 17.72
CA THR A 224 -6.23 -1.90 19.16
C THR A 224 -7.22 -0.83 19.61
N GLY A 225 -7.58 0.10 18.72
CA GLY A 225 -8.48 1.20 19.01
C GLY A 225 -7.96 2.24 20.01
N ASN A 226 -6.69 2.11 20.42
CA ASN A 226 -6.05 3.01 21.36
C ASN A 226 -4.53 3.03 21.20
N SER A 227 -3.94 4.19 21.09
CA SER A 227 -2.49 4.37 20.88
C SER A 227 -1.65 3.83 22.03
N LEU A 228 -2.12 4.00 23.28
CA LEU A 228 -1.40 3.49 24.45
C LEU A 228 -1.41 1.96 24.49
N LEU A 229 -2.54 1.33 24.16
CA LEU A 229 -2.64 -0.12 24.06
C LEU A 229 -1.72 -0.66 22.98
N ALA A 230 -1.71 -0.06 21.75
CA ALA A 230 -0.80 -0.44 20.68
C ALA A 230 0.67 -0.37 21.11
N LEU A 231 1.07 0.73 21.77
CA LEU A 231 2.44 0.91 22.25
C LEU A 231 2.83 -0.14 23.31
N ARG A 232 1.95 -0.39 24.28
CA ARG A 232 2.19 -1.35 25.35
C ARG A 232 2.26 -2.79 24.81
N LEU A 233 1.37 -3.13 23.88
CA LEU A 233 1.34 -4.43 23.22
C LEU A 233 2.63 -4.66 22.40
N SER A 234 3.06 -3.70 21.61
CA SER A 234 4.33 -3.75 20.87
C SER A 234 5.53 -3.98 21.80
N ASN A 235 5.58 -3.24 22.92
CA ASN A 235 6.67 -3.38 23.89
C ASN A 235 6.70 -4.76 24.58
N ARG A 236 5.55 -5.39 24.82
CA ARG A 236 5.49 -6.75 25.36
C ARG A 236 5.93 -7.79 24.34
N LEU A 237 5.42 -7.68 23.12
CA LEU A 237 5.82 -8.55 22.02
C LEU A 237 7.32 -8.49 21.74
N LYS A 238 7.91 -7.30 21.84
CA LYS A 238 9.36 -7.15 21.71
C LYS A 238 10.15 -7.94 22.76
N LYS A 239 9.65 -8.06 23.98
CA LYS A 239 10.28 -8.88 25.04
C LYS A 239 10.20 -10.38 24.72
N ASP A 240 9.19 -10.80 23.97
CA ASP A 240 9.04 -12.17 23.48
C ASP A 240 9.83 -12.43 22.20
N GLY A 241 10.60 -11.45 21.70
CA GLY A 241 11.37 -11.55 20.45
C GLY A 241 10.58 -11.20 19.19
N ILE A 242 9.36 -10.69 19.32
CA ILE A 242 8.49 -10.32 18.18
C ILE A 242 8.64 -8.81 17.93
N ASN A 243 9.19 -8.46 16.76
CA ASN A 243 9.39 -7.06 16.36
C ASN A 243 8.23 -6.59 15.48
N VAL A 244 7.27 -5.91 16.08
CA VAL A 244 6.15 -5.28 15.38
C VAL A 244 6.01 -3.83 15.82
N GLN A 245 5.85 -2.92 14.85
CA GLN A 245 5.76 -1.49 15.12
C GLN A 245 4.30 -1.05 15.33
N PRO A 246 4.04 -0.23 16.36
CA PRO A 246 2.73 0.36 16.54
C PRO A 246 2.54 1.52 15.56
N ILE A 247 1.34 1.63 15.01
CA ILE A 247 0.88 2.77 14.23
C ILE A 247 -0.11 3.54 15.10
N LEU A 248 0.22 4.79 15.40
CA LEU A 248 -0.43 5.62 16.39
C LEU A 248 -0.98 6.89 15.75
N TYR A 249 -1.83 7.62 16.46
CA TYR A 249 -2.16 8.99 16.11
C TYR A 249 -0.88 9.86 16.03
N PRO A 250 -0.72 10.76 15.05
CA PRO A 250 -1.69 11.15 14.02
C PRO A 250 -1.55 10.39 12.68
N ALA A 251 -0.79 9.30 12.61
CA ALA A 251 -0.64 8.52 11.37
C ALA A 251 -1.94 7.77 10.99
N VAL A 252 -2.74 7.44 11.99
CA VAL A 252 -4.11 6.94 11.90
C VAL A 252 -4.96 7.62 12.96
N ASP A 253 -6.29 7.56 12.85
CA ASP A 253 -7.17 8.02 13.91
C ASP A 253 -6.92 7.22 15.20
N GLU A 254 -7.15 7.83 16.37
CA GLU A 254 -6.91 7.19 17.67
C GLU A 254 -7.67 5.86 17.80
N SER A 255 -8.94 5.81 17.34
CA SER A 255 -9.76 4.61 17.30
C SER A 255 -9.27 3.54 16.32
N ALA A 256 -8.37 3.90 15.42
CA ALA A 256 -7.76 3.03 14.41
C ALA A 256 -6.29 2.71 14.71
N ALA A 257 -5.79 3.08 15.91
CA ALA A 257 -4.45 2.71 16.36
C ALA A 257 -4.27 1.19 16.32
N ARG A 258 -3.11 0.72 15.83
CA ARG A 258 -2.92 -0.70 15.51
C ARG A 258 -1.46 -1.14 15.63
N LEU A 259 -1.25 -2.43 15.70
CA LEU A 259 0.01 -3.06 15.29
C LEU A 259 -0.10 -3.43 13.82
N ARG A 260 0.95 -3.24 13.04
CA ARG A 260 0.97 -3.61 11.64
C ARG A 260 2.03 -4.67 11.40
N PHE A 261 1.58 -5.90 11.19
CA PHE A 261 2.45 -7.02 10.88
C PHE A 261 2.76 -7.07 9.39
N PHE A 262 4.01 -7.37 9.07
CA PHE A 262 4.47 -7.67 7.73
C PHE A 262 4.90 -9.14 7.68
N ILE A 263 4.14 -9.93 6.95
CA ILE A 263 4.43 -11.35 6.77
C ILE A 263 5.43 -11.52 5.65
N THR A 264 6.32 -12.50 5.79
CA THR A 264 7.33 -12.82 4.78
C THR A 264 7.28 -14.29 4.41
N SER A 265 7.87 -14.63 3.25
CA SER A 265 8.02 -16.01 2.80
C SER A 265 8.98 -16.83 3.68
N GLU A 266 9.79 -16.17 4.51
CA GLU A 266 10.79 -16.80 5.38
C GLU A 266 10.27 -17.09 6.79
N HIS A 267 9.08 -16.59 7.15
CA HIS A 267 8.45 -16.97 8.41
C HIS A 267 8.03 -18.44 8.37
N SER A 268 8.40 -19.21 9.41
CA SER A 268 7.85 -20.55 9.60
C SER A 268 6.44 -20.51 10.18
N GLU A 269 5.65 -21.58 9.96
CA GLU A 269 4.32 -21.69 10.59
C GLU A 269 4.39 -21.61 12.12
N ASP A 270 5.42 -22.20 12.74
CA ASP A 270 5.61 -22.13 14.19
C ASP A 270 5.82 -20.70 14.68
N GLN A 271 6.61 -19.90 13.95
CA GLN A 271 6.77 -18.47 14.25
C GLN A 271 5.47 -17.71 14.13
N ILE A 272 4.68 -18.01 13.08
CA ILE A 272 3.37 -17.39 12.85
C ILE A 272 2.42 -17.74 14.02
N ARG A 273 2.28 -19.01 14.36
CA ARG A 273 1.42 -19.48 15.46
C ARG A 273 1.84 -18.87 16.79
N PHE A 274 3.12 -18.90 17.11
CA PHE A 274 3.66 -18.28 18.31
C PHE A 274 3.36 -16.79 18.37
N THR A 275 3.54 -16.08 17.25
CA THR A 275 3.29 -14.63 17.19
C THR A 275 1.82 -14.31 17.46
N VAL A 276 0.89 -15.04 16.86
CA VAL A 276 -0.55 -14.81 17.08
C VAL A 276 -0.94 -15.15 18.54
N GLU A 277 -0.49 -16.28 19.06
CA GLU A 277 -0.75 -16.68 20.45
C GLU A 277 -0.27 -15.60 21.44
N ARG A 278 0.98 -15.12 21.27
CA ARG A 278 1.53 -14.07 22.15
C ARG A 278 0.80 -12.75 22.00
N THR A 279 0.40 -12.40 20.78
CA THR A 279 -0.36 -11.17 20.50
C THR A 279 -1.71 -11.21 21.20
N ALA A 280 -2.47 -12.29 21.04
CA ALA A 280 -3.77 -12.47 21.69
C ALA A 280 -3.65 -12.47 23.23
N HIS A 281 -2.68 -13.23 23.77
CA HIS A 281 -2.44 -13.29 25.21
C HIS A 281 -2.16 -11.89 25.79
N HIS A 282 -1.22 -11.15 25.24
CA HIS A 282 -0.88 -9.83 25.76
C HIS A 282 -1.97 -8.79 25.52
N HIS A 283 -2.68 -8.87 24.41
CA HIS A 283 -3.82 -8.00 24.13
C HIS A 283 -4.90 -8.15 25.19
N ASN A 284 -5.33 -9.39 25.46
CA ASN A 284 -6.36 -9.68 26.45
C ASN A 284 -5.92 -9.26 27.85
N ASP A 285 -4.68 -9.60 28.27
CA ASP A 285 -4.16 -9.21 29.59
C ASP A 285 -4.08 -7.69 29.79
N LEU A 286 -3.83 -6.93 28.73
CA LEU A 286 -3.83 -5.46 28.78
C LEU A 286 -5.25 -4.88 28.83
N CYS A 287 -6.20 -5.48 28.12
CA CYS A 287 -7.60 -5.07 28.12
C CYS A 287 -8.26 -5.36 29.49
N ASP A 288 -7.98 -6.53 30.10
CA ASP A 288 -8.55 -6.93 31.37
C ASP A 288 -7.97 -6.20 32.59
N SER A 289 -6.84 -5.52 32.41
CA SER A 289 -6.14 -4.84 33.50
C SER A 289 -5.79 -3.39 33.19
N PRO A 290 -6.74 -2.44 33.33
CA PRO A 290 -6.49 -1.02 33.05
C PRO A 290 -5.30 -0.41 33.80
N ALA A 291 -4.94 -0.93 34.98
CA ALA A 291 -3.76 -0.53 35.74
C ALA A 291 -2.46 -0.88 35.00
N LYS A 292 -2.38 -2.07 34.39
CA LYS A 292 -1.24 -2.48 33.54
C LYS A 292 -1.13 -1.62 32.29
N LEU A 293 -2.26 -1.20 31.73
CA LEU A 293 -2.28 -0.30 30.58
C LEU A 293 -1.69 1.07 30.93
N ARG A 294 -1.98 1.62 32.10
CA ARG A 294 -1.47 2.92 32.57
C ARG A 294 -0.04 2.86 33.14
N GLY A 295 0.51 1.68 33.35
CA GLY A 295 1.86 1.51 33.90
C GLY A 295 1.97 1.79 35.40
N THR A 296 0.88 1.67 36.15
CA THR A 296 0.79 1.88 37.59
C THR A 296 0.80 0.56 38.40
N ALA A 297 1.06 -0.56 37.76
CA ALA A 297 1.17 -1.90 38.38
C ALA A 297 2.55 -2.52 38.21
#